data_6dc1f65934f4e1a2a7cf44d0d675cd2b
#
_entry.id   6dc1f65934f4e1a2a7cf44d0d675cd2b
#
_cell.length_a   1.000
_cell.length_b   1.000
_cell.length_c   1.000
_cell.angle_alpha   90.00
_cell.angle_beta   90.00
_cell.angle_gamma   90.00
#
_symmetry.space_group_name_H-M   'P 1'
#
loop_
_entity.id
_entity.type
_entity.pdbx_description
1 polymer ?
#
loop_
_entity_poly.entity_id
_entity_poly.type
_entity_poly.pdbx_seq_one_letter_code
_entity_poly.pdbx_strand_id
1 'polypeptide(L)'
;MLFVSSDFDRSLSIWKQLPGSSGAQPDIVMRRFDQAPWDMVVEGKEVYLAGGNSVFGWSDIESAINSGNYSFTLNAKSIGNVTFQGVRGLAYNGTYFAVADAGADTIYIWEGVPGASDNPAYSLPNLTNLGRIDMNDTHLAIGCYPGGSSFKVIELSTLSSPTYQTVPGKDCPSEVSFNDKGFFIPDNDNIIGWNSVADALAGSSPTMSFGGKTDKSNMGTKMASGIGWDGYHFWVGEYKFSNRLLGFAPSK
;
A
#
# COMPACT_ATOMS: atom_id res chain seq x y z
N MET A 1 3.04 11.33 12.21
CA MET A 1 3.26 11.99 10.90
C MET A 1 2.30 11.40 9.87
N LEU A 2 1.92 12.16 8.84
CA LEU A 2 1.17 11.68 7.69
C LEU A 2 2.05 11.79 6.44
N PHE A 3 2.09 10.72 5.66
CA PHE A 3 2.82 10.64 4.41
C PHE A 3 1.82 10.44 3.27
N VAL A 4 2.00 11.17 2.18
CA VAL A 4 1.17 11.05 0.97
C VAL A 4 2.07 11.05 -0.25
N SER A 5 2.11 9.94 -0.96
CA SER A 5 2.78 9.85 -2.25
C SER A 5 1.86 10.32 -3.36
N SER A 6 2.40 11.02 -4.34
CA SER A 6 1.69 11.48 -5.53
C SER A 6 2.40 10.99 -6.78
N ASP A 7 1.70 10.24 -7.61
CA ASP A 7 2.20 9.77 -8.90
C ASP A 7 2.21 10.88 -9.96
N PHE A 8 1.31 11.85 -9.85
CA PHE A 8 1.16 12.93 -10.82
C PHE A 8 2.34 13.91 -10.81
N ASP A 9 2.73 14.40 -9.64
CA ASP A 9 3.84 15.35 -9.49
C ASP A 9 5.13 14.70 -8.97
N ARG A 10 5.13 13.38 -8.84
CA ARG A 10 6.26 12.54 -8.39
C ARG A 10 6.83 13.04 -7.06
N SER A 11 5.94 13.22 -6.10
CA SER A 11 6.29 13.78 -4.81
C SER A 11 5.88 12.89 -3.64
N LEU A 12 6.55 13.11 -2.51
CA LEU A 12 6.14 12.68 -1.19
C LEU A 12 5.89 13.93 -0.36
N SER A 13 4.66 14.10 0.08
CA SER A 13 4.23 15.14 1.00
C SER A 13 4.18 14.61 2.43
N ILE A 14 4.74 15.36 3.37
CA ILE A 14 4.82 14.97 4.77
C ILE A 14 4.22 16.06 5.65
N TRP A 15 3.29 15.68 6.50
CA TRP A 15 2.79 16.49 7.60
C TRP A 15 3.36 15.93 8.91
N LYS A 16 4.10 16.74 9.65
CA LYS A 16 4.66 16.36 10.97
C LYS A 16 3.56 16.13 11.99
N GLN A 17 2.43 16.79 11.81
CA GLN A 17 1.20 16.59 12.57
C GLN A 17 0.05 16.35 11.59
N LEU A 18 -0.98 15.62 12.04
CA LEU A 18 -2.16 15.39 11.22
C LEU A 18 -2.82 16.72 10.84
N PRO A 19 -3.19 16.92 9.57
CA PRO A 19 -3.85 18.15 9.14
C PRO A 19 -5.20 18.30 9.82
N GLY A 20 -5.38 19.37 10.61
CA GLY A 20 -6.61 19.66 11.34
C GLY A 20 -7.71 20.36 10.52
N SER A 21 -7.43 20.71 9.28
CA SER A 21 -8.37 21.44 8.41
C SER A 21 -8.16 21.14 6.94
N SER A 22 -9.22 21.33 6.16
CA SER A 22 -9.12 21.31 4.70
C SER A 22 -8.16 22.39 4.19
N GLY A 23 -7.29 22.02 3.26
CA GLY A 23 -6.31 22.93 2.66
C GLY A 23 -5.02 23.11 3.46
N ALA A 24 -4.82 22.37 4.57
CA ALA A 24 -3.55 22.37 5.30
C ALA A 24 -2.42 21.93 4.37
N GLN A 25 -1.38 22.75 4.28
CA GLN A 25 -0.21 22.46 3.45
C GLN A 25 0.72 21.47 4.17
N PRO A 26 1.42 20.61 3.44
CA PRO A 26 2.45 19.76 4.02
C PRO A 26 3.62 20.59 4.56
N ASP A 27 4.24 20.12 5.64
CA ASP A 27 5.46 20.72 6.17
C ASP A 27 6.65 20.52 5.25
N ILE A 28 6.67 19.39 4.52
CA ILE A 28 7.75 19.02 3.61
C ILE A 28 7.15 18.44 2.33
N VAL A 29 7.67 18.86 1.18
CA VAL A 29 7.38 18.25 -0.13
C VAL A 29 8.69 17.85 -0.79
N MET A 30 8.90 16.55 -0.92
CA MET A 30 10.03 16.00 -1.65
C MET A 30 9.61 15.71 -3.11
N ARG A 31 10.24 16.38 -4.07
CA ARG A 31 10.02 16.22 -5.52
C ARG A 31 11.30 15.71 -6.17
N ARG A 32 11.71 14.50 -5.83
CA ARG A 32 13.00 13.94 -6.28
C ARG A 32 12.90 12.55 -6.88
N PHE A 33 11.68 12.14 -7.23
CA PHE A 33 11.50 10.80 -7.75
C PHE A 33 11.57 10.81 -9.28
N ASP A 34 12.52 10.06 -9.83
CA ASP A 34 12.65 9.86 -11.29
C ASP A 34 11.41 9.15 -11.86
N GLN A 35 10.74 8.37 -11.03
CA GLN A 35 9.54 7.61 -11.35
C GLN A 35 8.41 7.96 -10.38
N ALA A 36 7.18 7.79 -10.82
CA ALA A 36 5.99 7.98 -9.97
C ALA A 36 5.98 6.98 -8.81
N PRO A 37 5.84 7.42 -7.54
CA PRO A 37 5.66 6.52 -6.42
C PRO A 37 4.24 5.94 -6.44
N TRP A 38 4.13 4.65 -6.73
CA TRP A 38 2.86 3.95 -6.87
C TRP A 38 2.30 3.46 -5.53
N ASP A 39 3.19 3.07 -4.64
CA ASP A 39 2.83 2.50 -3.35
C ASP A 39 3.84 2.90 -2.28
N MET A 40 3.43 2.80 -1.01
CA MET A 40 4.25 3.18 0.11
C MET A 40 3.92 2.33 1.32
N VAL A 41 4.94 1.86 2.01
CA VAL A 41 4.82 1.23 3.32
C VAL A 41 5.54 2.06 4.37
N VAL A 42 4.92 2.16 5.54
CA VAL A 42 5.47 2.84 6.72
C VAL A 42 5.43 1.87 7.90
N GLU A 43 6.60 1.55 8.44
CA GLU A 43 6.71 0.72 9.62
C GLU A 43 7.64 1.41 10.64
N GLY A 44 7.06 1.90 11.74
CA GLY A 44 7.78 2.71 12.71
C GLY A 44 8.39 3.96 12.09
N LYS A 45 9.73 4.00 11.98
CA LYS A 45 10.50 5.09 11.36
C LYS A 45 10.92 4.79 9.92
N GLU A 46 10.67 3.60 9.46
CA GLU A 46 11.03 3.15 8.12
C GLU A 46 9.95 3.54 7.13
N VAL A 47 10.34 4.10 6.01
CA VAL A 47 9.44 4.48 4.91
C VAL A 47 10.03 4.02 3.60
N TYR A 48 9.30 3.17 2.88
CA TYR A 48 9.71 2.65 1.58
C TYR A 48 8.63 2.91 0.53
N LEU A 49 9.07 3.19 -0.68
CA LEU A 49 8.21 3.52 -1.82
C LEU A 49 8.52 2.61 -3.01
N ALA A 50 7.47 2.20 -3.70
CA ALA A 50 7.52 1.55 -5.00
C ALA A 50 7.36 2.59 -6.11
N GLY A 51 8.23 2.60 -7.10
CA GLY A 51 8.09 3.53 -8.22
C GLY A 51 8.78 3.07 -9.49
N GLY A 52 8.03 2.94 -10.57
CA GLY A 52 8.54 2.51 -11.85
C GLY A 52 9.22 1.14 -11.78
N ASN A 53 10.53 1.08 -11.93
CA ASN A 53 11.32 -0.13 -11.78
C ASN A 53 12.26 -0.07 -10.57
N SER A 54 11.87 0.64 -9.52
CA SER A 54 12.74 0.87 -8.36
C SER A 54 11.97 0.74 -7.05
N VAL A 55 12.70 0.32 -6.02
CA VAL A 55 12.31 0.44 -4.62
C VAL A 55 13.28 1.43 -3.96
N PHE A 56 12.75 2.38 -3.20
CA PHE A 56 13.56 3.39 -2.53
C PHE A 56 12.92 3.80 -1.20
N GLY A 57 13.72 4.30 -0.27
CA GLY A 57 13.19 4.71 1.03
C GLY A 57 14.28 5.03 2.05
N TRP A 58 13.81 5.15 3.28
CA TRP A 58 14.61 5.51 4.45
C TRP A 58 14.38 4.51 5.57
N SER A 59 15.45 4.07 6.18
CA SER A 59 15.39 3.28 7.42
C SER A 59 15.12 4.13 8.67
N ASP A 60 15.30 5.46 8.58
CA ASP A 60 14.94 6.43 9.62
C ASP A 60 14.55 7.77 8.96
N ILE A 61 13.28 7.92 8.65
CA ILE A 61 12.74 9.14 8.04
C ILE A 61 12.76 10.33 9.01
N GLU A 62 12.65 10.12 10.31
CA GLU A 62 12.70 11.20 11.29
C GLU A 62 14.09 11.84 11.33
N SER A 63 15.15 11.02 11.31
CA SER A 63 16.53 11.50 11.20
C SER A 63 16.77 12.26 9.90
N ALA A 64 16.24 11.76 8.78
CA ALA A 64 16.32 12.44 7.49
C ALA A 64 15.62 13.82 7.52
N ILE A 65 14.43 13.90 8.11
CA ILE A 65 13.68 15.15 8.29
C ILE A 65 14.42 16.14 9.19
N ASN A 66 14.92 15.68 10.33
CA ASN A 66 15.56 16.54 11.32
C ASN A 66 16.92 17.09 10.85
N SER A 67 17.67 16.30 10.08
CA SER A 67 18.95 16.73 9.51
C SER A 67 18.82 17.51 8.19
N GLY A 68 17.66 17.47 7.56
CA GLY A 68 17.47 17.98 6.19
C GLY A 68 18.19 17.17 5.12
N ASN A 69 18.73 16.00 5.48
CA ASN A 69 19.37 15.08 4.55
C ASN A 69 18.37 14.01 4.12
N TYR A 70 17.81 14.17 2.93
CA TYR A 70 16.81 13.26 2.36
C TYR A 70 17.41 12.18 1.44
N SER A 71 18.68 11.82 1.62
CA SER A 71 19.29 10.72 0.87
C SER A 71 18.62 9.38 1.25
N PHE A 72 18.29 8.57 0.25
CA PHE A 72 17.72 7.26 0.47
C PHE A 72 18.73 6.31 1.11
N THR A 73 18.28 5.50 2.05
CA THR A 73 19.06 4.36 2.58
C THR A 73 18.91 3.12 1.70
N LEU A 74 17.78 3.00 1.02
CA LEU A 74 17.55 2.03 -0.06
C LEU A 74 17.19 2.80 -1.33
N ASN A 75 17.87 2.50 -2.45
CA ASN A 75 17.53 3.02 -3.78
C ASN A 75 18.00 1.99 -4.81
N ALA A 76 17.12 1.07 -5.16
CA ALA A 76 17.49 -0.12 -5.91
C ALA A 76 16.56 -0.37 -7.09
N LYS A 77 17.16 -0.54 -8.28
CA LYS A 77 16.53 -1.12 -9.48
C LYS A 77 16.71 -2.63 -9.55
N SER A 78 17.63 -3.15 -8.76
CA SER A 78 17.84 -4.58 -8.56
C SER A 78 18.30 -4.85 -7.14
N ILE A 79 17.90 -6.01 -6.60
CA ILE A 79 18.28 -6.51 -5.28
C ILE A 79 18.63 -7.98 -5.44
N GLY A 80 19.86 -8.34 -5.09
CA GLY A 80 20.38 -9.69 -5.32
C GLY A 80 20.29 -10.09 -6.81
N ASN A 81 19.62 -11.20 -7.08
CA ASN A 81 19.39 -11.72 -8.42
C ASN A 81 18.11 -11.19 -9.11
N VAL A 82 17.37 -10.29 -8.47
CA VAL A 82 16.14 -9.71 -9.00
C VAL A 82 16.44 -8.35 -9.63
N THR A 83 16.02 -8.16 -10.88
CA THR A 83 15.97 -6.86 -11.55
C THR A 83 14.52 -6.48 -11.77
N PHE A 84 14.08 -5.36 -11.18
CA PHE A 84 12.70 -4.92 -11.24
C PHE A 84 12.32 -4.40 -12.62
N GLN A 85 11.12 -4.76 -13.07
CA GLN A 85 10.58 -4.39 -14.38
C GLN A 85 9.41 -3.41 -14.29
N GLY A 86 8.65 -3.43 -13.19
CA GLY A 86 7.50 -2.55 -12.98
C GLY A 86 6.91 -2.70 -11.58
N VAL A 87 7.57 -2.10 -10.59
CA VAL A 87 7.15 -2.19 -9.19
C VAL A 87 5.85 -1.42 -8.97
N ARG A 88 4.83 -2.09 -8.43
CA ARG A 88 3.49 -1.55 -8.21
C ARG A 88 3.06 -1.57 -6.76
N GLY A 89 3.59 -2.49 -5.96
CA GLY A 89 3.19 -2.68 -4.58
C GLY A 89 4.36 -2.99 -3.66
N LEU A 90 4.25 -2.54 -2.42
CA LEU A 90 5.13 -2.86 -1.32
C LEU A 90 4.32 -3.27 -0.11
N ALA A 91 4.84 -4.22 0.65
CA ALA A 91 4.33 -4.53 1.98
C ALA A 91 5.50 -4.88 2.92
N TYR A 92 5.38 -4.47 4.18
CA TYR A 92 6.35 -4.78 5.22
C TYR A 92 5.66 -4.89 6.57
N ASN A 93 5.91 -5.97 7.30
CA ASN A 93 5.33 -6.22 8.63
C ASN A 93 6.38 -6.37 9.74
N GLY A 94 7.60 -5.87 9.52
CA GLY A 94 8.72 -6.03 10.45
C GLY A 94 9.48 -7.35 10.28
N THR A 95 8.86 -8.38 9.69
CA THR A 95 9.48 -9.70 9.45
C THR A 95 9.74 -9.95 7.97
N TYR A 96 8.76 -9.67 7.12
CA TYR A 96 8.84 -9.87 5.68
C TYR A 96 8.72 -8.55 4.94
N PHE A 97 9.58 -8.36 3.95
CA PHE A 97 9.53 -7.25 2.99
C PHE A 97 9.14 -7.81 1.62
N ALA A 98 8.01 -7.39 1.10
CA ALA A 98 7.48 -7.88 -0.17
C ALA A 98 7.42 -6.77 -1.22
N VAL A 99 7.77 -7.13 -2.46
CA VAL A 99 7.75 -6.25 -3.64
C VAL A 99 6.90 -6.91 -4.73
N ALA A 100 5.81 -6.27 -5.12
CA ALA A 100 5.01 -6.68 -6.27
C ALA A 100 5.57 -6.06 -7.55
N ASP A 101 6.21 -6.86 -8.37
CA ASP A 101 6.73 -6.47 -9.69
C ASP A 101 5.73 -6.90 -10.78
N ALA A 102 4.88 -5.97 -11.17
CA ALA A 102 3.87 -6.22 -12.19
C ALA A 102 4.47 -6.40 -13.60
N GLY A 103 5.68 -5.90 -13.84
CA GLY A 103 6.38 -6.13 -15.11
C GLY A 103 6.92 -7.55 -15.22
N ALA A 104 7.19 -8.20 -14.10
CA ALA A 104 7.65 -9.59 -14.00
C ALA A 104 6.52 -10.57 -13.63
N ASP A 105 5.29 -10.11 -13.40
CA ASP A 105 4.15 -10.89 -12.90
C ASP A 105 4.51 -11.70 -11.63
N THR A 106 5.31 -11.10 -10.74
CA THR A 106 5.91 -11.81 -9.59
C THR A 106 5.93 -10.94 -8.34
N ILE A 107 5.63 -11.53 -7.19
CA ILE A 107 5.93 -10.93 -5.89
C ILE A 107 7.19 -11.59 -5.35
N TYR A 108 8.18 -10.76 -5.02
CA TYR A 108 9.41 -11.16 -4.35
C TYR A 108 9.32 -10.84 -2.87
N ILE A 109 9.75 -11.75 -2.00
CA ILE A 109 9.64 -11.61 -0.54
C ILE A 109 11.00 -11.92 0.10
N TRP A 110 11.48 -11.00 0.91
CA TRP A 110 12.68 -11.13 1.72
C TRP A 110 12.33 -11.25 3.21
N GLU A 111 13.19 -11.89 3.98
CA GLU A 111 13.16 -11.84 5.45
C GLU A 111 13.86 -10.56 5.90
N GLY A 112 13.07 -9.59 6.39
CA GLY A 112 13.53 -8.23 6.69
C GLY A 112 13.70 -7.35 5.45
N VAL A 113 14.11 -6.11 5.66
CA VAL A 113 14.43 -5.16 4.57
C VAL A 113 15.73 -5.61 3.88
N PRO A 114 15.71 -5.85 2.56
CA PRO A 114 16.84 -6.44 1.87
C PRO A 114 18.02 -5.47 1.70
N GLY A 115 19.23 -5.98 1.87
CA GLY A 115 20.44 -5.36 1.38
C GLY A 115 20.63 -5.59 -0.14
N ALA A 116 21.54 -4.86 -0.75
CA ALA A 116 21.75 -4.87 -2.20
C ALA A 116 22.07 -6.25 -2.81
N SER A 117 22.64 -7.16 -2.03
CA SER A 117 23.05 -8.52 -2.46
C SER A 117 22.09 -9.63 -2.04
N ASP A 118 21.03 -9.32 -1.31
CA ASP A 118 20.18 -10.35 -0.71
C ASP A 118 19.19 -10.90 -1.74
N ASN A 119 19.20 -12.21 -1.91
CA ASN A 119 18.21 -12.87 -2.75
C ASN A 119 16.87 -12.99 -1.99
N PRO A 120 15.73 -12.96 -2.70
CA PRO A 120 14.44 -13.19 -2.04
C PRO A 120 14.39 -14.61 -1.44
N ALA A 121 13.83 -14.71 -0.24
CA ALA A 121 13.54 -15.97 0.40
C ALA A 121 12.42 -16.73 -0.33
N TYR A 122 11.46 -15.97 -0.87
CA TYR A 122 10.34 -16.54 -1.63
C TYR A 122 10.07 -15.72 -2.89
N SER A 123 9.54 -16.40 -3.92
CA SER A 123 9.07 -15.78 -5.15
C SER A 123 7.72 -16.38 -5.52
N LEU A 124 6.73 -15.53 -5.78
CA LEU A 124 5.37 -15.91 -6.14
C LEU A 124 5.12 -15.51 -7.61
N PRO A 125 5.42 -16.38 -8.56
CA PRO A 125 5.31 -16.06 -9.98
C PRO A 125 3.89 -16.25 -10.53
N ASN A 126 3.68 -15.83 -11.79
CA ASN A 126 2.44 -15.98 -12.55
C ASN A 126 1.24 -15.23 -11.94
N LEU A 127 1.50 -14.08 -11.35
CA LEU A 127 0.51 -13.18 -10.77
C LEU A 127 0.26 -12.01 -11.72
N THR A 128 -0.57 -12.24 -12.74
CA THR A 128 -0.89 -11.20 -13.73
C THR A 128 -1.71 -10.05 -13.14
N ASN A 129 -1.52 -8.85 -13.71
CA ASN A 129 -2.20 -7.63 -13.28
C ASN A 129 -1.98 -7.27 -11.80
N LEU A 130 -0.79 -7.50 -11.28
CA LEU A 130 -0.44 -7.09 -9.92
C LEU A 130 -0.69 -5.60 -9.71
N GLY A 131 -1.41 -5.30 -8.64
CA GLY A 131 -1.62 -3.97 -8.07
C GLY A 131 -0.79 -3.78 -6.80
N ARG A 132 -1.36 -3.04 -5.86
CA ARG A 132 -0.78 -2.85 -4.55
C ARG A 132 -0.95 -4.09 -3.69
N ILE A 133 -0.08 -4.22 -2.72
CA ILE A 133 -0.11 -5.31 -1.76
C ILE A 133 -0.04 -4.74 -0.36
N ASP A 134 -0.58 -5.47 0.59
CA ASP A 134 -0.37 -5.19 2.00
C ASP A 134 -0.30 -6.49 2.80
N MET A 135 0.35 -6.46 3.96
CA MET A 135 0.47 -7.63 4.82
C MET A 135 0.34 -7.27 6.29
N ASN A 136 -0.17 -8.24 7.04
CA ASN A 136 -0.09 -8.27 8.49
C ASN A 136 0.83 -9.43 8.94
N ASP A 137 0.80 -9.79 10.21
CA ASP A 137 1.65 -10.87 10.76
C ASP A 137 1.33 -12.26 10.19
N THR A 138 0.16 -12.45 9.58
CA THR A 138 -0.33 -13.76 9.16
C THR A 138 -0.66 -13.88 7.68
N HIS A 139 -0.98 -12.78 6.99
CA HIS A 139 -1.46 -12.81 5.62
C HIS A 139 -0.83 -11.72 4.75
N LEU A 140 -0.66 -12.05 3.47
CA LEU A 140 -0.38 -11.13 2.38
C LEU A 140 -1.63 -11.02 1.50
N ALA A 141 -2.16 -9.81 1.34
CA ALA A 141 -3.25 -9.50 0.42
C ALA A 141 -2.71 -8.88 -0.86
N ILE A 142 -3.27 -9.26 -2.00
CA ILE A 142 -2.78 -8.91 -3.33
C ILE A 142 -3.92 -8.23 -4.10
N GLY A 143 -3.82 -6.92 -4.23
CA GLY A 143 -4.68 -6.13 -5.10
C GLY A 143 -4.31 -6.29 -6.57
N CYS A 144 -5.19 -5.83 -7.46
CA CYS A 144 -4.96 -5.90 -8.90
C CYS A 144 -4.97 -4.51 -9.53
N TYR A 145 -4.24 -4.39 -10.61
CA TYR A 145 -4.46 -3.29 -11.55
C TYR A 145 -5.78 -3.49 -12.30
N PRO A 146 -6.49 -2.44 -12.74
CA PRO A 146 -7.78 -2.56 -13.42
C PRO A 146 -7.78 -3.59 -14.56
N GLY A 147 -8.70 -4.55 -14.47
CA GLY A 147 -8.81 -5.68 -15.41
C GLY A 147 -8.35 -7.03 -14.86
N GLY A 148 -7.84 -7.07 -13.64
CA GLY A 148 -7.54 -8.32 -12.94
C GLY A 148 -8.82 -9.04 -12.50
N SER A 149 -8.78 -10.37 -12.52
CA SER A 149 -10.00 -11.19 -12.37
C SER A 149 -10.26 -11.70 -10.96
N SER A 150 -9.29 -11.63 -10.04
CA SER A 150 -9.50 -12.15 -8.68
C SER A 150 -8.55 -11.54 -7.66
N PHE A 151 -9.15 -11.06 -6.60
CA PHE A 151 -8.47 -10.66 -5.39
C PHE A 151 -7.90 -11.89 -4.67
N LYS A 152 -6.63 -11.86 -4.30
CA LYS A 152 -5.94 -12.99 -3.70
C LYS A 152 -5.42 -12.67 -2.32
N VAL A 153 -5.49 -13.65 -1.43
CA VAL A 153 -4.88 -13.63 -0.11
C VAL A 153 -4.06 -14.90 0.08
N ILE A 154 -2.94 -14.79 0.74
CA ILE A 154 -2.03 -15.90 1.05
C ILE A 154 -1.72 -15.86 2.55
N GLU A 155 -1.73 -17.01 3.20
CA GLU A 155 -1.17 -17.15 4.55
C GLU A 155 0.36 -17.16 4.47
N LEU A 156 1.03 -16.30 5.25
CA LEU A 156 2.50 -16.21 5.27
C LEU A 156 3.18 -17.53 5.70
N SER A 157 2.51 -18.33 6.50
CA SER A 157 2.98 -19.68 6.87
C SER A 157 3.09 -20.64 5.69
N THR A 158 2.46 -20.34 4.56
CA THR A 158 2.44 -21.20 3.36
C THR A 158 3.33 -20.69 2.22
N LEU A 159 4.19 -19.70 2.44
CA LEU A 159 5.00 -19.06 1.39
C LEU A 159 5.90 -20.03 0.61
N SER A 160 6.35 -21.12 1.22
CA SER A 160 7.14 -22.18 0.56
C SER A 160 6.31 -23.03 -0.43
N SER A 161 4.98 -23.07 -0.26
CA SER A 161 4.01 -23.74 -1.14
C SER A 161 2.68 -22.99 -1.07
N PRO A 162 2.58 -21.82 -1.70
CA PRO A 162 1.49 -20.87 -1.46
C PRO A 162 0.14 -21.38 -1.96
N THR A 163 -0.85 -21.27 -1.09
CA THR A 163 -2.26 -21.50 -1.43
C THR A 163 -2.97 -20.16 -1.55
N TYR A 164 -3.44 -19.85 -2.74
CA TYR A 164 -4.18 -18.61 -3.00
C TYR A 164 -5.65 -18.78 -2.63
N GLN A 165 -6.13 -17.91 -1.75
CA GLN A 165 -7.53 -17.81 -1.39
C GLN A 165 -8.12 -16.55 -2.03
N THR A 166 -9.43 -16.54 -2.30
CA THR A 166 -10.14 -15.39 -2.89
C THR A 166 -11.24 -14.92 -1.96
N VAL A 167 -11.48 -13.62 -1.93
CA VAL A 167 -12.62 -13.06 -1.18
C VAL A 167 -13.89 -13.22 -2.05
N PRO A 168 -14.89 -14.01 -1.61
CA PRO A 168 -16.07 -14.31 -2.40
C PRO A 168 -16.88 -13.05 -2.77
N GLY A 169 -17.33 -12.98 -4.02
CA GLY A 169 -18.21 -11.92 -4.50
C GLY A 169 -17.59 -10.54 -4.57
N LYS A 170 -16.25 -10.45 -4.52
CA LYS A 170 -15.52 -9.20 -4.66
C LYS A 170 -14.66 -9.21 -5.90
N ASP A 171 -14.80 -8.13 -6.68
CA ASP A 171 -13.86 -7.83 -7.75
C ASP A 171 -12.49 -7.53 -7.16
N CYS A 172 -11.44 -7.66 -7.96
CA CYS A 172 -10.11 -7.38 -7.47
C CYS A 172 -9.91 -5.87 -7.27
N PRO A 173 -9.65 -5.42 -6.02
CA PRO A 173 -9.45 -4.02 -5.73
C PRO A 173 -8.07 -3.56 -6.17
N SER A 174 -7.95 -2.27 -6.48
CA SER A 174 -6.66 -1.64 -6.77
C SER A 174 -5.79 -1.45 -5.53
N GLU A 175 -6.42 -1.49 -4.36
CA GLU A 175 -5.82 -1.22 -3.06
C GLU A 175 -6.29 -2.24 -2.04
N VAL A 176 -5.45 -2.56 -1.09
CA VAL A 176 -5.75 -3.40 0.06
C VAL A 176 -5.10 -2.78 1.29
N SER A 177 -5.69 -2.94 2.47
CA SER A 177 -5.10 -2.43 3.70
C SER A 177 -5.42 -3.31 4.89
N PHE A 178 -4.38 -3.65 5.65
CA PHE A 178 -4.47 -4.23 6.98
C PHE A 178 -4.17 -3.17 8.04
N ASN A 179 -4.88 -3.23 9.15
CA ASN A 179 -4.60 -2.43 10.34
C ASN A 179 -5.19 -3.08 11.59
N ASP A 180 -5.08 -2.41 12.75
CA ASP A 180 -5.61 -2.89 14.03
C ASP A 180 -7.14 -3.00 14.10
N LYS A 181 -7.87 -2.45 13.13
CA LYS A 181 -9.34 -2.53 13.02
C LYS A 181 -9.80 -3.67 12.12
N GLY A 182 -8.91 -4.19 11.28
CA GLY A 182 -9.25 -5.29 10.39
C GLY A 182 -8.61 -5.21 9.01
N PHE A 183 -9.35 -5.71 8.04
CA PHE A 183 -8.96 -5.83 6.65
C PHE A 183 -9.91 -5.00 5.77
N PHE A 184 -9.37 -4.15 4.90
CA PHE A 184 -10.11 -3.14 4.14
C PHE A 184 -9.76 -3.18 2.66
N ILE A 185 -10.80 -2.96 1.83
CA ILE A 185 -10.67 -2.80 0.39
C ILE A 185 -11.61 -1.71 -0.13
N PRO A 186 -11.29 -1.03 -1.25
CA PRO A 186 -12.26 -0.25 -1.99
C PRO A 186 -13.27 -1.18 -2.68
N ASP A 187 -14.54 -0.85 -2.58
CA ASP A 187 -15.65 -1.52 -3.26
C ASP A 187 -16.64 -0.49 -3.80
N ASN A 188 -16.61 -0.28 -5.11
CA ASN A 188 -17.37 0.78 -5.80
C ASN A 188 -17.11 2.17 -5.20
N ASP A 189 -18.14 2.78 -4.60
CA ASP A 189 -18.06 4.11 -4.00
C ASP A 189 -17.76 4.08 -2.48
N ASN A 190 -17.33 2.94 -1.94
CA ASN A 190 -17.06 2.76 -0.52
C ASN A 190 -15.69 2.15 -0.27
N ILE A 191 -15.17 2.37 0.92
CA ILE A 191 -14.18 1.49 1.54
C ILE A 191 -14.99 0.56 2.44
N ILE A 192 -14.86 -0.72 2.24
CA ILE A 192 -15.49 -1.74 3.08
C ILE A 192 -14.44 -2.50 3.87
N GLY A 193 -14.83 -2.98 5.06
CA GLY A 193 -13.92 -3.67 5.94
C GLY A 193 -14.56 -4.80 6.72
N TRP A 194 -13.72 -5.74 7.10
CA TRP A 194 -14.02 -6.88 7.99
C TRP A 194 -13.12 -6.82 9.21
N ASN A 195 -13.60 -7.33 10.33
CA ASN A 195 -12.79 -7.42 11.56
C ASN A 195 -11.58 -8.35 11.40
N SER A 196 -11.65 -9.28 10.45
CA SER A 196 -10.55 -10.20 10.14
C SER A 196 -10.54 -10.62 8.67
N VAL A 197 -9.39 -11.09 8.20
CA VAL A 197 -9.27 -11.74 6.89
C VAL A 197 -10.13 -13.00 6.81
N ALA A 198 -10.20 -13.76 7.90
CA ALA A 198 -11.01 -14.98 7.96
C ALA A 198 -12.49 -14.69 7.68
N ASP A 199 -13.04 -13.60 8.20
CA ASP A 199 -14.40 -13.17 7.91
C ASP A 199 -14.59 -12.84 6.43
N ALA A 200 -13.65 -12.12 5.83
CA ALA A 200 -13.68 -11.79 4.42
C ALA A 200 -13.63 -13.05 3.54
N LEU A 201 -12.71 -13.97 3.83
CA LEU A 201 -12.54 -15.24 3.11
C LEU A 201 -13.74 -16.18 3.27
N ALA A 202 -14.41 -16.14 4.41
CA ALA A 202 -15.66 -16.88 4.65
C ALA A 202 -16.87 -16.29 3.89
N GLY A 203 -16.71 -15.15 3.22
CA GLY A 203 -17.81 -14.45 2.52
C GLY A 203 -18.78 -13.74 3.47
N SER A 204 -18.37 -13.47 4.69
CA SER A 204 -19.17 -12.70 5.65
C SER A 204 -19.44 -11.29 5.11
N SER A 205 -20.58 -10.70 5.49
CA SER A 205 -20.84 -9.30 5.17
C SER A 205 -19.81 -8.40 5.83
N PRO A 206 -19.35 -7.33 5.14
CA PRO A 206 -18.49 -6.33 5.76
C PRO A 206 -19.11 -5.75 7.03
N THR A 207 -18.31 -5.58 8.06
CA THR A 207 -18.74 -4.99 9.35
C THR A 207 -18.58 -3.48 9.36
N MET A 208 -17.79 -2.93 8.45
CA MET A 208 -17.52 -1.51 8.32
C MET A 208 -17.69 -1.05 6.87
N SER A 209 -18.19 0.17 6.69
CA SER A 209 -18.29 0.82 5.38
C SER A 209 -18.17 2.33 5.53
N PHE A 210 -17.32 2.95 4.72
CA PHE A 210 -17.09 4.40 4.71
C PHE A 210 -17.23 4.93 3.28
N GLY A 211 -17.69 6.17 3.14
CA GLY A 211 -17.85 6.81 1.84
C GLY A 211 -19.24 6.59 1.24
N GLY A 212 -19.34 6.74 -0.07
CA GLY A 212 -20.59 6.65 -0.81
C GLY A 212 -21.13 7.99 -1.26
N LYS A 213 -22.09 7.96 -2.20
CA LYS A 213 -22.69 9.17 -2.78
C LYS A 213 -23.51 10.01 -1.79
N THR A 214 -23.87 9.43 -0.65
CA THR A 214 -24.64 10.08 0.42
C THR A 214 -23.76 10.84 1.40
N ASP A 215 -22.49 10.52 1.46
CA ASP A 215 -21.53 11.30 2.20
C ASP A 215 -21.16 12.53 1.36
N LYS A 216 -21.14 13.72 2.00
CA LYS A 216 -20.80 14.99 1.34
C LYS A 216 -19.43 15.03 0.67
N SER A 217 -18.67 13.95 0.82
CA SER A 217 -17.35 13.75 0.23
C SER A 217 -17.37 13.63 -1.29
N ASN A 218 -18.50 13.26 -1.90
CA ASN A 218 -18.60 13.01 -3.36
C ASN A 218 -17.52 12.01 -3.85
N MET A 219 -17.14 11.04 -2.99
CA MET A 219 -16.21 10.00 -3.39
C MET A 219 -16.85 9.13 -4.47
N GLY A 220 -16.55 9.45 -5.71
CA GLY A 220 -16.72 8.50 -6.81
C GLY A 220 -15.54 7.52 -6.74
N THR A 221 -15.59 6.53 -5.87
CA THR A 221 -14.47 5.69 -5.45
C THR A 221 -14.08 4.61 -6.44
N LYS A 222 -14.56 4.60 -7.62
CA LYS A 222 -13.85 3.88 -8.70
C LYS A 222 -12.36 4.25 -8.75
N MET A 223 -11.92 5.10 -7.80
CA MET A 223 -10.64 5.79 -7.85
C MET A 223 -9.96 6.02 -6.49
N ALA A 224 -10.31 5.28 -5.44
CA ALA A 224 -9.45 5.24 -4.26
C ALA A 224 -8.09 4.67 -4.70
N SER A 225 -7.04 5.46 -4.56
CA SER A 225 -5.70 5.13 -5.01
C SER A 225 -4.72 4.88 -3.87
N GLY A 226 -5.20 4.97 -2.65
CA GLY A 226 -4.45 4.66 -1.44
C GLY A 226 -5.36 4.69 -0.23
N ILE A 227 -5.17 3.73 0.67
CA ILE A 227 -5.83 3.67 1.98
C ILE A 227 -4.74 3.63 3.03
N GLY A 228 -4.80 4.53 4.00
CA GLY A 228 -3.90 4.54 5.16
C GLY A 228 -4.68 4.64 6.45
N TRP A 229 -4.08 4.18 7.54
CA TRP A 229 -4.63 4.26 8.89
C TRP A 229 -3.62 4.87 9.84
N ASP A 230 -4.02 5.89 10.62
CA ASP A 230 -3.15 6.60 11.55
C ASP A 230 -3.35 6.21 13.03
N GLY A 231 -4.12 5.15 13.27
CA GLY A 231 -4.57 4.71 14.58
C GLY A 231 -5.93 5.31 14.99
N TYR A 232 -6.45 6.27 14.23
CA TYR A 232 -7.72 6.95 14.54
C TYR A 232 -8.58 7.25 13.31
N HIS A 233 -7.97 7.61 12.17
CA HIS A 233 -8.66 7.95 10.92
C HIS A 233 -8.23 7.05 9.78
N PHE A 234 -9.16 6.72 8.90
CA PHE A 234 -8.84 6.25 7.56
C PHE A 234 -8.54 7.42 6.66
N TRP A 235 -7.40 7.38 6.01
CA TRP A 235 -6.98 8.33 5.00
C TRP A 235 -7.10 7.69 3.62
N VAL A 236 -7.85 8.35 2.73
CA VAL A 236 -8.11 7.83 1.39
C VAL A 236 -7.62 8.85 0.37
N GLY A 237 -6.68 8.44 -0.45
CA GLY A 237 -6.23 9.20 -1.62
C GLY A 237 -7.17 8.99 -2.81
N GLU A 238 -7.57 10.05 -3.50
CA GLU A 238 -8.33 9.96 -4.75
C GLU A 238 -7.42 10.08 -5.97
N TYR A 239 -7.69 9.25 -6.99
CA TYR A 239 -6.99 9.26 -8.27
C TYR A 239 -7.73 10.09 -9.33
N LYS A 240 -7.01 10.83 -10.16
CA LYS A 240 -7.42 11.50 -11.41
C LYS A 240 -8.16 12.85 -11.34
N PHE A 241 -9.06 13.13 -10.41
CA PHE A 241 -9.94 14.29 -10.60
C PHE A 241 -9.90 15.35 -9.51
N SER A 242 -9.38 15.06 -8.35
CA SER A 242 -9.49 15.98 -7.23
C SER A 242 -8.21 16.28 -6.48
N ASN A 243 -7.17 15.47 -6.61
CA ASN A 243 -5.95 15.55 -5.78
C ASN A 243 -6.31 15.73 -4.29
N ARG A 244 -7.35 15.00 -3.83
CA ARG A 244 -7.86 15.11 -2.48
C ARG A 244 -7.36 13.96 -1.63
N LEU A 245 -7.06 14.29 -0.40
CA LEU A 245 -6.89 13.34 0.67
C LEU A 245 -8.09 13.50 1.61
N LEU A 246 -8.80 12.42 1.86
CA LEU A 246 -9.99 12.39 2.69
C LEU A 246 -9.70 11.61 3.97
N GLY A 247 -10.01 12.20 5.12
CA GLY A 247 -9.92 11.54 6.41
C GLY A 247 -11.31 11.17 6.93
N PHE A 248 -11.50 9.92 7.32
CA PHE A 248 -12.73 9.40 7.90
C PHE A 248 -12.48 8.92 9.32
N ALA A 249 -13.18 9.47 10.30
CA ALA A 249 -13.26 8.87 11.62
C ALA A 249 -14.27 7.71 11.57
N PRO A 250 -13.93 6.51 12.09
CA PRO A 250 -14.92 5.45 12.23
C PRO A 250 -16.07 5.96 13.11
N SER A 251 -17.30 5.80 12.64
CA SER A 251 -18.48 6.02 13.49
C SER A 251 -18.41 5.09 14.70
N LYS A 252 -18.59 5.66 15.88
CA LYS A 252 -18.68 4.90 17.14
C LYS A 252 -19.88 3.97 17.12
#